data_79290662f14c59599c2128d4d051fdae
#
_entry.id   79290662f14c59599c2128d4d051fdae
#
_cell.length_a   1.000
_cell.length_b   1.000
_cell.length_c   1.000
_cell.angle_alpha   90.00
_cell.angle_beta   90.00
_cell.angle_gamma   90.00
#
_symmetry.space_group_name_H-M   'P 1'
#
loop_
_entity.id
_entity.type
_entity.pdbx_description
1 polymer ?
#
loop_
_entity_poly.entity_id
_entity_poly.type
_entity_poly.pdbx_seq_one_letter_code
_entity_poly.pdbx_strand_id
1 'polypeptide(L)'
;MILLIDGFNLMYKFPDLEEKMLHGLLDEARDLLLDRLREFQRIRRSRIRVVFDGVKRPSPHVRRETVGGIDVYYSLDYSADFLIKQFIKKDPNPRMTTVVTSDKDIIAYVSRFKARTMTSEKFADYCSRAIEEHDEAQAKVEEKEENPRLSDEEVTFWERLFRSRKKSP
;
A
#
# COMPACT_ATOMS: atom_id res chain seq x y z
N MET A 1 10.14 -5.73 0.95
CA MET A 1 10.34 -4.59 0.03
C MET A 1 10.45 -3.32 0.86
N ILE A 2 11.39 -2.42 0.53
CA ILE A 2 11.53 -1.11 1.20
C ILE A 2 11.11 -0.05 0.19
N LEU A 3 10.13 0.77 0.56
CA LEU A 3 9.56 1.82 -0.29
C LEU A 3 9.81 3.20 0.33
N LEU A 4 10.23 4.14 -0.49
CA LEU A 4 10.30 5.56 -0.19
C LEU A 4 9.42 6.29 -1.20
N ILE A 5 8.31 6.85 -0.74
CA ILE A 5 7.21 7.32 -1.57
C ILE A 5 7.12 8.84 -1.51
N ASP A 6 7.06 9.46 -2.67
CA ASP A 6 6.64 10.84 -2.85
C ASP A 6 5.12 10.92 -2.72
N GLY A 7 4.64 11.39 -1.56
CA GLY A 7 3.24 11.28 -1.17
C GLY A 7 2.31 12.03 -2.11
N PHE A 8 2.56 13.31 -2.39
CA PHE A 8 1.71 14.08 -3.29
C PHE A 8 1.75 13.57 -4.72
N ASN A 9 2.93 13.20 -5.21
CA ASN A 9 3.05 12.66 -6.56
C ASN A 9 2.24 11.37 -6.71
N LEU A 10 2.18 10.54 -5.67
CA LEU A 10 1.37 9.33 -5.66
C LEU A 10 -0.13 9.63 -5.52
N MET A 11 -0.53 10.60 -4.67
CA MET A 11 -1.94 10.97 -4.47
C MET A 11 -2.63 11.34 -5.78
N TYR A 12 -1.95 12.06 -6.67
CA TYR A 12 -2.47 12.43 -8.00
C TYR A 12 -2.71 11.24 -8.94
N LYS A 13 -2.28 10.04 -8.58
CA LYS A 13 -2.46 8.82 -9.40
C LYS A 13 -3.66 7.97 -8.97
N PHE A 14 -4.34 8.37 -7.91
CA PHE A 14 -5.62 7.82 -7.48
C PHE A 14 -6.74 8.82 -7.75
N PRO A 15 -7.67 8.54 -8.66
CA PRO A 15 -8.70 9.51 -9.09
C PRO A 15 -9.54 10.07 -7.95
N ASP A 16 -9.89 9.24 -6.97
CA ASP A 16 -10.68 9.64 -5.80
C ASP A 16 -9.89 10.54 -4.83
N LEU A 17 -8.58 10.35 -4.72
CA LEU A 17 -7.71 11.22 -3.92
C LEU A 17 -7.47 12.55 -4.64
N GLU A 18 -7.25 12.51 -5.95
CA GLU A 18 -7.13 13.72 -6.77
C GLU A 18 -8.39 14.58 -6.68
N GLU A 19 -9.57 13.98 -6.77
CA GLU A 19 -10.85 14.69 -6.61
C GLU A 19 -10.94 15.37 -5.25
N LYS A 20 -10.59 14.69 -4.16
CA LYS A 20 -10.56 15.30 -2.83
C LYS A 20 -9.58 16.47 -2.74
N MET A 21 -8.42 16.34 -3.32
CA MET A 21 -7.42 17.43 -3.37
C MET A 21 -7.97 18.65 -4.11
N LEU A 22 -8.67 18.47 -5.23
CA LEU A 22 -9.32 19.54 -6.00
C LEU A 22 -10.42 20.25 -5.19
N HIS A 23 -11.08 19.55 -4.28
CA HIS A 23 -12.09 20.13 -3.37
C HIS A 23 -11.49 20.71 -2.07
N GLY A 24 -10.18 20.80 -1.95
CA GLY A 24 -9.49 21.34 -0.76
C GLY A 24 -9.46 20.39 0.45
N LEU A 25 -9.85 19.13 0.28
CA LEU A 25 -9.88 18.11 1.34
C LEU A 25 -8.53 17.35 1.41
N LEU A 26 -7.45 18.11 1.53
CA LEU A 26 -6.10 17.57 1.45
C LEU A 26 -5.77 16.59 2.59
N ASP A 27 -6.21 16.90 3.81
CA ASP A 27 -5.95 16.05 4.97
C ASP A 27 -6.69 14.71 4.84
N GLU A 28 -7.95 14.73 4.37
CA GLU A 28 -8.71 13.50 4.09
C GLU A 28 -8.05 12.65 2.99
N ALA A 29 -7.56 13.29 1.93
CA ALA A 29 -6.86 12.59 0.85
C ALA A 29 -5.57 11.93 1.35
N ARG A 30 -4.82 12.58 2.25
CA ARG A 30 -3.63 11.99 2.89
C ARG A 30 -4.00 10.77 3.74
N ASP A 31 -5.02 10.90 4.58
CA ASP A 31 -5.47 9.81 5.45
C ASP A 31 -5.88 8.58 4.63
N LEU A 32 -6.64 8.77 3.55
CA LEU A 32 -7.03 7.71 2.64
C LEU A 32 -5.83 7.06 1.92
N LEU A 33 -4.83 7.87 1.53
CA LEU A 33 -3.59 7.31 0.98
C LEU A 33 -2.89 6.43 2.01
N LEU A 34 -2.76 6.92 3.24
CA LEU A 34 -2.09 6.17 4.31
C LEU A 34 -2.83 4.87 4.63
N ASP A 35 -4.15 4.86 4.62
CA ASP A 35 -4.96 3.66 4.83
C ASP A 35 -4.71 2.62 3.72
N ARG A 36 -4.68 3.02 2.46
CA ARG A 36 -4.32 2.13 1.34
C ARG A 36 -2.90 1.57 1.45
N LEU A 37 -1.97 2.42 1.81
CA LEU A 37 -0.58 2.00 1.99
C LEU A 37 -0.40 1.05 3.17
N ARG A 38 -1.18 1.21 4.26
CA ARG A 38 -1.20 0.29 5.40
C ARG A 38 -1.70 -1.09 4.97
N GLU A 39 -2.78 -1.11 4.20
CA GLU A 39 -3.33 -2.36 3.66
C GLU A 39 -2.34 -3.05 2.73
N PHE A 40 -1.78 -2.32 1.78
CA PHE A 40 -0.73 -2.82 0.91
C PHE A 40 0.49 -3.34 1.70
N GLN A 41 0.92 -2.61 2.74
CA GLN A 41 2.02 -3.00 3.62
C GLN A 41 1.75 -4.35 4.28
N ARG A 42 0.53 -4.56 4.77
CA ARG A 42 0.09 -5.81 5.40
C ARG A 42 0.14 -6.97 4.40
N ILE A 43 -0.40 -6.77 3.19
CA ILE A 43 -0.48 -7.78 2.13
C ILE A 43 0.92 -8.16 1.62
N ARG A 44 1.75 -7.17 1.33
CA ARG A 44 3.07 -7.36 0.70
C ARG A 44 4.24 -7.39 1.69
N ARG A 45 3.99 -7.29 2.99
CA ARG A 45 5.00 -7.25 4.07
C ARG A 45 6.13 -6.28 3.73
N SER A 46 5.78 -5.06 3.34
CA SER A 46 6.70 -4.02 2.93
C SER A 46 6.99 -3.03 4.07
N ARG A 47 8.14 -2.37 4.01
CA ARG A 47 8.47 -1.24 4.88
C ARG A 47 8.29 0.03 4.08
N ILE A 48 7.44 0.93 4.56
CA ILE A 48 7.04 2.13 3.82
C ILE A 48 7.44 3.39 4.57
N ARG A 49 8.07 4.30 3.84
CA ARG A 49 8.26 5.70 4.21
C ARG A 49 7.57 6.58 3.19
N VAL A 50 6.78 7.53 3.66
CA VAL A 50 6.10 8.52 2.80
C VAL A 50 6.62 9.90 3.14
N VAL A 51 6.89 10.70 2.13
CA VAL A 51 7.31 12.10 2.28
C VAL A 51 6.25 12.99 1.65
N PHE A 52 5.72 13.92 2.43
CA PHE A 52 4.82 14.97 1.97
C PHE A 52 5.50 16.32 2.03
N ASP A 53 5.23 17.21 1.08
CA ASP A 53 5.49 18.62 1.24
C ASP A 53 4.60 19.17 2.37
N GLY A 54 5.21 19.75 3.38
CA GLY A 54 4.51 20.37 4.49
C GLY A 54 4.11 21.79 4.19
N VAL A 55 3.09 22.28 4.89
CA VAL A 55 2.78 23.71 4.92
C VAL A 55 3.91 24.43 5.67
N LYS A 56 4.44 25.52 5.09
CA LYS A 56 5.41 26.38 5.77
C LYS A 56 4.89 26.84 7.11
N ARG A 57 5.34 26.20 8.18
CA ARG A 57 5.19 26.69 9.55
C ARG A 57 6.56 27.19 10.02
N PRO A 58 6.64 28.15 10.92
CA PRO A 58 7.91 28.63 11.47
C PRO A 58 8.51 27.60 12.44
N SER A 59 8.91 26.46 11.92
CA SER A 59 9.61 25.42 12.67
C SER A 59 10.69 24.84 11.77
N PRO A 60 11.96 24.82 12.20
CA PRO A 60 13.09 24.44 11.34
C PRO A 60 13.24 22.93 11.17
N HIS A 61 12.24 22.10 11.46
CA HIS A 61 12.41 20.67 11.53
C HIS A 61 11.40 19.91 10.68
N VAL A 62 11.91 18.85 10.03
CA VAL A 62 11.10 17.80 9.42
C VAL A 62 10.23 17.17 10.51
N ARG A 63 8.91 17.25 10.37
CA ARG A 63 8.00 16.54 11.27
C ARG A 63 7.95 15.08 10.83
N ARG A 64 8.22 14.18 11.76
CA ARG A 64 8.07 12.74 11.58
C ARG A 64 6.97 12.22 12.46
N GLU A 65 6.14 11.34 11.94
CA GLU A 65 5.18 10.56 12.71
C GLU A 65 5.14 9.11 12.17
N THR A 66 4.63 8.20 12.97
CA THR A 66 4.41 6.81 12.52
C THR A 66 2.92 6.53 12.56
N VAL A 67 2.35 6.21 11.42
CA VAL A 67 0.92 5.93 11.25
C VAL A 67 0.75 4.48 10.79
N GLY A 68 0.24 3.63 11.68
CA GLY A 68 0.00 2.22 11.36
C GLY A 68 1.22 1.44 10.86
N GLY A 69 2.42 1.78 11.35
CA GLY A 69 3.67 1.15 10.93
C GLY A 69 4.33 1.80 9.70
N ILE A 70 3.73 2.87 9.15
CA ILE A 70 4.31 3.67 8.08
C ILE A 70 5.01 4.88 8.69
N ASP A 71 6.26 5.12 8.31
CA ASP A 71 6.98 6.33 8.65
C ASP A 71 6.58 7.47 7.72
N VAL A 72 5.92 8.49 8.26
CA VAL A 72 5.47 9.68 7.51
C VAL A 72 6.35 10.87 7.85
N TYR A 73 6.85 11.55 6.83
CA TYR A 73 7.68 12.74 6.95
C TYR A 73 7.02 13.91 6.26
N TYR A 74 6.97 15.04 6.96
CA TYR A 74 6.53 16.31 6.40
C TYR A 74 7.74 17.23 6.27
N SER A 75 8.03 17.66 5.07
CA SER A 75 9.08 18.65 4.82
C SER A 75 8.51 20.04 5.10
N LEU A 76 8.99 20.71 6.15
CA LEU A 76 8.49 22.03 6.54
C LEU A 76 9.29 23.17 5.86
N ASP A 77 10.62 23.05 5.86
CA ASP A 77 11.54 24.06 5.32
C ASP A 77 12.19 23.62 4.00
N TYR A 78 12.12 22.35 3.68
CA TYR A 78 12.69 21.75 2.48
C TYR A 78 11.57 21.20 1.60
N SER A 79 11.83 21.02 0.32
CA SER A 79 10.92 20.28 -0.54
C SER A 79 10.94 18.78 -0.25
N ALA A 80 9.84 18.06 -0.55
CA ALA A 80 9.81 16.60 -0.49
C ALA A 80 10.91 15.99 -1.37
N ASP A 81 11.16 16.58 -2.54
CA ASP A 81 12.26 16.24 -3.45
C ASP A 81 13.62 16.23 -2.73
N PHE A 82 13.96 17.34 -2.06
CA PHE A 82 15.21 17.43 -1.32
C PHE A 82 15.30 16.33 -0.24
N LEU A 83 14.22 16.10 0.49
CA LEU A 83 14.19 15.12 1.58
C LEU A 83 14.36 13.69 1.05
N ILE A 84 13.69 13.34 -0.03
CA ILE A 84 13.84 12.03 -0.71
C ILE A 84 15.28 11.81 -1.15
N LYS A 85 15.88 12.82 -1.78
CA LYS A 85 17.29 12.77 -2.20
C LYS A 85 18.24 12.59 -1.03
N GLN A 86 18.00 13.25 0.10
CA GLN A 86 18.80 13.09 1.31
C GLN A 86 18.66 11.70 1.94
N PHE A 87 17.44 11.13 1.95
CA PHE A 87 17.26 9.77 2.44
C PHE A 87 18.08 8.76 1.64
N ILE A 88 18.05 8.85 0.31
CA ILE A 88 18.80 7.94 -0.54
C ILE A 88 20.31 8.17 -0.41
N LYS A 89 20.76 9.43 -0.35
CA LYS A 89 22.19 9.76 -0.17
C LYS A 89 22.76 9.18 1.13
N LYS A 90 21.96 9.15 2.20
CA LYS A 90 22.36 8.67 3.53
C LYS A 90 22.01 7.19 3.77
N ASP A 91 21.34 6.54 2.84
CA ASP A 91 21.00 5.13 2.96
C ASP A 91 22.26 4.27 2.83
N PRO A 92 22.57 3.42 3.80
CA PRO A 92 23.74 2.54 3.71
C PRO A 92 23.60 1.49 2.60
N ASN A 93 22.38 1.17 2.17
CA ASN A 93 22.12 0.21 1.11
C ASN A 93 20.99 0.66 0.17
N PRO A 94 21.21 1.71 -0.65
CA PRO A 94 20.15 2.29 -1.49
C PRO A 94 19.56 1.29 -2.51
N ARG A 95 20.33 0.26 -2.89
CA ARG A 95 19.87 -0.79 -3.83
C ARG A 95 18.66 -1.59 -3.33
N MET A 96 18.45 -1.62 -2.02
CA MET A 96 17.30 -2.31 -1.40
C MET A 96 16.06 -1.42 -1.34
N THR A 97 16.22 -0.11 -1.56
CA THR A 97 15.14 0.87 -1.51
C THR A 97 14.60 1.14 -2.91
N THR A 98 13.28 1.08 -3.04
CA THR A 98 12.55 1.50 -4.24
C THR A 98 11.93 2.86 -3.98
N VAL A 99 12.31 3.86 -4.77
CA VAL A 99 11.73 5.21 -4.74
C VAL A 99 10.53 5.24 -5.68
N VAL A 100 9.38 5.66 -5.15
CA VAL A 100 8.12 5.79 -5.90
C VAL A 100 7.87 7.26 -6.17
N THR A 101 8.06 7.65 -7.41
CA THR A 101 7.79 9.01 -7.91
C THR A 101 7.78 9.01 -9.43
N SER A 102 7.06 9.95 -10.05
CA SER A 102 7.13 10.21 -11.50
C SER A 102 7.96 11.45 -11.83
N ASP A 103 8.56 12.09 -10.81
CA ASP A 103 9.48 13.22 -10.99
C ASP A 103 10.81 12.72 -11.58
N LYS A 104 11.11 13.22 -12.79
CA LYS A 104 12.30 12.81 -13.54
C LYS A 104 13.60 13.23 -12.86
N ASP A 105 13.60 14.36 -12.15
CA ASP A 105 14.79 14.87 -11.45
C ASP A 105 15.11 14.00 -10.23
N ILE A 106 14.09 13.59 -9.48
CA ILE A 106 14.28 12.65 -8.38
C ILE A 106 14.79 11.31 -8.92
N ILE A 107 14.13 10.77 -9.96
CA ILE A 107 14.52 9.50 -10.60
C ILE A 107 15.98 9.54 -11.05
N ALA A 108 16.38 10.57 -11.77
CA ALA A 108 17.74 10.73 -12.26
C ALA A 108 18.76 10.80 -11.10
N TYR A 109 18.42 11.54 -10.04
CA TYR A 109 19.30 11.68 -8.89
C TYR A 109 19.49 10.35 -8.13
N VAL A 110 18.40 9.68 -7.75
CA VAL A 110 18.46 8.46 -6.93
C VAL A 110 19.06 7.26 -7.66
N SER A 111 18.92 7.24 -9.00
CA SER A 111 19.54 6.22 -9.85
C SER A 111 21.05 6.24 -9.79
N ARG A 112 21.67 7.40 -9.54
CA ARG A 112 23.14 7.54 -9.35
C ARG A 112 23.65 6.75 -8.14
N PHE A 113 22.79 6.54 -7.15
CA PHE A 113 23.07 5.73 -5.96
C PHE A 113 22.64 4.27 -6.14
N LYS A 114 22.19 3.89 -7.36
CA LYS A 114 21.68 2.55 -7.67
C LYS A 114 20.43 2.16 -6.88
N ALA A 115 19.68 3.14 -6.35
CA ALA A 115 18.34 2.91 -5.83
C ALA A 115 17.41 2.45 -6.95
N ARG A 116 16.46 1.60 -6.63
CA ARG A 116 15.41 1.20 -7.58
C ARG A 116 14.40 2.33 -7.71
N THR A 117 13.78 2.46 -8.86
CA THR A 117 12.74 3.45 -9.10
C THR A 117 11.49 2.80 -9.66
N MET A 118 10.36 3.33 -9.29
CA MET A 118 9.05 2.97 -9.83
C MET A 118 8.24 4.25 -10.01
N THR A 119 7.57 4.42 -11.14
CA THR A 119 6.71 5.59 -11.33
C THR A 119 5.48 5.48 -10.43
N SER A 120 4.93 6.64 -10.05
CA SER A 120 3.75 6.69 -9.19
C SER A 120 2.54 6.01 -9.84
N GLU A 121 2.38 6.10 -11.17
CA GLU A 121 1.35 5.42 -11.93
C GLU A 121 1.46 3.89 -11.78
N LYS A 122 2.64 3.35 -12.04
CA LYS A 122 2.88 1.90 -11.91
C LYS A 122 2.67 1.40 -10.49
N PHE A 123 3.06 2.20 -9.51
CA PHE A 123 2.85 1.82 -8.12
C PHE A 123 1.38 1.89 -7.72
N ALA A 124 0.64 2.91 -8.16
CA ALA A 124 -0.80 3.03 -7.92
C ALA A 124 -1.57 1.81 -8.46
N ASP A 125 -1.28 1.41 -9.72
CA ASP A 125 -1.84 0.21 -10.33
C ASP A 125 -1.46 -1.07 -9.58
N TYR A 126 -0.22 -1.17 -9.15
CA TYR A 126 0.26 -2.33 -8.39
C TYR A 126 -0.38 -2.42 -7.01
N CYS A 127 -0.54 -1.28 -6.33
CA CYS A 127 -1.18 -1.17 -5.03
C CYS A 127 -2.65 -1.58 -5.11
N SER A 128 -3.41 -1.02 -6.06
CA SER A 128 -4.83 -1.31 -6.26
C SER A 128 -5.05 -2.80 -6.56
N ARG A 129 -4.29 -3.35 -7.51
CA ARG A 129 -4.40 -4.79 -7.84
C ARG A 129 -4.06 -5.70 -6.66
N ALA A 130 -3.05 -5.36 -5.87
CA ALA A 130 -2.68 -6.17 -4.71
C ALA A 130 -3.80 -6.22 -3.66
N ILE A 131 -4.51 -5.12 -3.46
CA ILE A 131 -5.65 -5.03 -2.55
C ILE A 131 -6.84 -5.81 -3.11
N GLU A 132 -7.21 -5.57 -4.38
CA GLU A 132 -8.32 -6.27 -5.06
C GLU A 132 -8.13 -7.80 -5.05
N GLU A 133 -6.94 -8.29 -5.44
CA GLU A 133 -6.61 -9.72 -5.42
C GLU A 133 -6.73 -10.34 -4.01
N HIS A 134 -6.34 -9.57 -3.00
CA HIS A 134 -6.43 -10.03 -1.62
C HIS A 134 -7.88 -10.12 -1.16
N ASP A 135 -8.71 -9.11 -1.47
CA ASP A 135 -10.12 -9.05 -1.10
C ASP A 135 -10.93 -10.17 -1.79
N GLU A 136 -10.66 -10.40 -3.09
CA GLU A 136 -11.27 -11.51 -3.81
C GLU A 136 -10.87 -12.89 -3.24
N ALA A 137 -9.63 -13.03 -2.80
CA ALA A 137 -9.17 -14.27 -2.19
C ALA A 137 -9.83 -14.50 -0.83
N GLN A 138 -10.00 -13.45 -0.02
CA GLN A 138 -10.71 -13.53 1.26
C GLN A 138 -12.19 -13.86 1.06
N ALA A 139 -12.88 -13.18 0.15
CA ALA A 139 -14.28 -13.46 -0.15
C ALA A 139 -14.53 -14.92 -0.56
N LYS A 140 -13.62 -15.50 -1.36
CA LYS A 140 -13.70 -16.92 -1.76
C LYS A 140 -13.48 -17.89 -0.58
N VAL A 141 -12.69 -17.51 0.42
CA VAL A 141 -12.49 -18.32 1.64
C VAL A 141 -13.74 -18.26 2.50
N GLU A 142 -14.31 -17.08 2.72
CA GLU A 142 -15.53 -16.87 3.49
C GLU A 142 -16.73 -17.63 2.86
N GLU A 143 -16.88 -17.55 1.52
CA GLU A 143 -17.93 -18.31 0.81
C GLU A 143 -17.80 -19.83 0.98
N LYS A 144 -16.56 -20.35 1.04
CA LYS A 144 -16.30 -21.76 1.28
C LYS A 144 -16.57 -22.18 2.73
N GLU A 145 -16.31 -21.30 3.69
CA GLU A 145 -16.58 -21.54 5.11
C GLU A 145 -18.09 -21.48 5.42
N GLU A 146 -18.82 -20.55 4.79
CA GLU A 146 -20.28 -20.44 4.92
C GLU A 146 -21.05 -21.55 4.18
N ASN A 147 -20.51 -22.03 3.07
CA ASN A 147 -21.08 -23.13 2.28
C ASN A 147 -20.01 -24.20 2.01
N PRO A 148 -19.66 -25.02 2.99
CA PRO A 148 -18.75 -26.13 2.79
C PRO A 148 -19.38 -27.10 1.78
N ARG A 149 -18.90 -27.08 0.54
CA ARG A 149 -19.25 -28.12 -0.42
C ARG A 149 -18.68 -29.42 0.11
N LEU A 150 -19.58 -30.31 0.54
CA LEU A 150 -19.18 -31.68 0.88
C LEU A 150 -18.45 -32.29 -0.32
N SER A 151 -17.32 -32.91 -0.08
CA SER A 151 -16.63 -33.68 -1.12
C SER A 151 -17.54 -34.84 -1.57
N ASP A 152 -17.37 -35.33 -2.78
CA ASP A 152 -18.15 -36.47 -3.29
C ASP A 152 -18.05 -37.68 -2.37
N GLU A 153 -16.91 -37.83 -1.66
CA GLU A 153 -16.72 -38.87 -0.65
C GLU A 153 -17.57 -38.66 0.59
N GLU A 154 -17.65 -37.41 1.07
CA GLU A 154 -18.51 -37.05 2.21
C GLU A 154 -19.98 -37.17 1.86
N VAL A 155 -20.39 -36.74 0.67
CA VAL A 155 -21.78 -36.94 0.16
C VAL A 155 -22.11 -38.42 0.13
N THR A 156 -21.23 -39.25 -0.42
CA THR A 156 -21.41 -40.70 -0.48
C THR A 156 -21.48 -41.34 0.93
N PHE A 157 -20.66 -40.85 1.84
CA PHE A 157 -20.70 -41.30 3.27
C PHE A 157 -22.04 -40.99 3.92
N TRP A 158 -22.50 -39.75 3.79
CA TRP A 158 -23.79 -39.32 4.35
C TRP A 158 -24.97 -40.02 3.70
N GLU A 159 -24.98 -40.26 2.41
CA GLU A 159 -25.99 -41.03 1.70
C GLU A 159 -26.10 -42.48 2.22
N ARG A 160 -24.95 -43.14 2.45
CA ARG A 160 -24.90 -44.47 3.03
C ARG A 160 -25.48 -44.50 4.46
N LEU A 161 -25.12 -43.52 5.27
CA LEU A 161 -25.58 -43.38 6.64
C LEU A 161 -27.09 -43.18 6.70
N PHE A 162 -27.67 -42.35 5.84
CA PHE A 162 -29.12 -42.12 5.79
C PHE A 162 -29.89 -43.33 5.23
N ARG A 163 -29.31 -44.06 4.28
CA ARG A 163 -29.93 -45.31 3.77
C ARG A 163 -29.94 -46.44 4.82
N SER A 164 -28.90 -46.52 5.65
CA SER A 164 -28.83 -47.52 6.70
C SER A 164 -29.87 -47.30 7.82
N ARG A 165 -30.21 -46.03 8.12
CA ARG A 165 -31.24 -45.68 9.13
C ARG A 165 -32.66 -45.94 8.68
N LYS A 166 -32.96 -46.07 7.38
CA LYS A 166 -34.28 -46.37 6.84
C LYS A 166 -34.63 -47.88 6.84
N LYS A 167 -33.73 -48.76 7.29
CA LYS A 167 -33.92 -50.20 7.30
C LYS A 167 -34.09 -50.82 8.72
N SER A 168 -34.47 -50.03 9.71
CA SER A 168 -34.90 -50.58 11.00
C SER A 168 -36.42 -50.59 11.07
N PRO A 169 -37.07 -51.78 11.25
CA PRO A 169 -38.51 -51.89 11.34
C PRO A 169 -39.04 -51.28 12.64
#